data_0c64c12b5470006c781ba390e3559160
#
_entry.id   0c64c12b5470006c781ba390e3559160
#
_cell.length_a   1.000
_cell.length_b   1.000
_cell.length_c   1.000
_cell.angle_alpha   90.00
_cell.angle_beta   90.00
_cell.angle_gamma   90.00
#
_symmetry.space_group_name_H-M   'P 1'
#
loop_
_entity.id
_entity.type
_entity.pdbx_description
1 polymer ?
#
loop_
_entity_poly.entity_id
_entity_poly.type
_entity_poly.pdbx_seq_one_letter_code
_entity_poly.pdbx_strand_id
1 'polypeptide(L)'
;MSIAEPRTSPSTDGLAVVGHWIDGALSASSSGRTSPVYDPALGVVTKEVALANQAEIDAAVASAKAAFPAWRDTSLAKRQQIVFRFRELLEAKKLELAEIISWSWPRS
;
A
#
# COMPACT_ATOMS: atom_id res chain seq x y z
N MET A 1 15.87 32.25 21.94
CA MET A 1 14.67 31.45 21.67
C MET A 1 14.62 31.18 20.17
N SER A 2 14.96 29.96 19.74
CA SER A 2 15.00 29.63 18.32
C SER A 2 13.56 29.34 17.87
N ILE A 3 13.02 30.17 17.00
CA ILE A 3 11.74 29.90 16.33
C ILE A 3 12.05 28.82 15.27
N ALA A 4 11.47 27.64 15.40
CA ALA A 4 11.56 26.62 14.36
C ALA A 4 10.98 27.20 13.06
N GLU A 5 11.80 27.25 12.01
CA GLU A 5 11.31 27.63 10.69
C GLU A 5 10.17 26.69 10.28
N PRO A 6 9.11 27.21 9.63
CA PRO A 6 8.07 26.34 9.12
C PRO A 6 8.70 25.34 8.15
N ARG A 7 8.57 24.06 8.45
CA ARG A 7 9.02 23.00 7.56
C ARG A 7 8.28 23.17 6.24
N THR A 8 8.98 23.65 5.24
CA THR A 8 8.46 23.68 3.86
C THR A 8 8.12 22.25 3.49
N SER A 9 6.87 22.00 3.15
CA SER A 9 6.47 20.70 2.62
C SER A 9 7.36 20.41 1.40
N PRO A 10 8.00 19.25 1.34
CA PRO A 10 8.85 18.91 0.20
C PRO A 10 8.02 18.93 -1.07
N SER A 11 8.60 19.44 -2.16
CA SER A 11 7.98 19.39 -3.48
C SER A 11 7.78 17.93 -3.88
N THR A 12 6.54 17.57 -4.19
CA THR A 12 6.14 16.22 -4.64
C THR A 12 5.96 16.15 -6.15
N ASP A 13 6.35 17.19 -6.86
CA ASP A 13 6.22 17.27 -8.32
C ASP A 13 7.01 16.14 -9.01
N GLY A 14 6.30 15.34 -9.84
CA GLY A 14 6.89 14.26 -10.61
C GLY A 14 7.12 12.94 -9.85
N LEU A 15 6.66 12.82 -8.59
CA LEU A 15 6.76 11.56 -7.84
C LEU A 15 5.67 10.56 -8.23
N ALA A 16 6.02 9.27 -8.18
CA ALA A 16 5.06 8.20 -8.39
C ALA A 16 4.01 8.17 -7.27
N VAL A 17 2.75 8.02 -7.63
CA VAL A 17 1.63 7.90 -6.69
C VAL A 17 1.28 6.45 -6.46
N VAL A 18 1.30 6.01 -5.21
CA VAL A 18 0.82 4.70 -4.80
C VAL A 18 -0.70 4.76 -4.69
N GLY A 19 -1.39 4.07 -5.59
CA GLY A 19 -2.85 3.98 -5.61
C GLY A 19 -3.42 2.90 -4.71
N HIS A 20 -4.72 2.63 -4.89
CA HIS A 20 -5.42 1.58 -4.16
C HIS A 20 -5.31 0.23 -4.87
N TRP A 21 -5.39 -0.85 -4.09
CA TRP A 21 -5.54 -2.20 -4.64
C TRP A 21 -6.89 -2.75 -4.19
N ILE A 22 -7.84 -2.79 -5.12
CA ILE A 22 -9.23 -3.17 -4.85
C ILE A 22 -9.68 -4.17 -5.91
N ASP A 23 -10.33 -5.23 -5.49
CA ASP A 23 -10.85 -6.28 -6.36
C ASP A 23 -9.78 -6.89 -7.31
N GLY A 24 -8.57 -7.11 -6.77
CA GLY A 24 -7.47 -7.70 -7.52
C GLY A 24 -6.82 -6.79 -8.55
N ALA A 25 -7.08 -5.49 -8.53
CA ALA A 25 -6.55 -4.53 -9.49
C ALA A 25 -6.09 -3.22 -8.84
N LEU A 26 -5.10 -2.59 -9.48
CA LEU A 26 -4.67 -1.26 -9.11
C LEU A 26 -5.71 -0.23 -9.54
N SER A 27 -6.08 0.65 -8.61
CA SER A 27 -7.06 1.71 -8.83
C SER A 27 -6.47 3.05 -8.40
N ALA A 28 -6.58 4.06 -9.26
CA ALA A 28 -6.21 5.42 -8.93
C ALA A 28 -7.28 6.08 -8.05
N SER A 29 -6.86 7.01 -7.18
CA SER A 29 -7.80 7.83 -6.44
C SER A 29 -8.27 9.03 -7.25
N SER A 30 -9.53 9.37 -7.11
CA SER A 30 -10.14 10.60 -7.66
C SER A 30 -10.21 11.74 -6.63
N SER A 31 -9.71 11.54 -5.41
CA SER A 31 -9.79 12.55 -4.35
C SER A 31 -8.90 13.78 -4.59
N GLY A 32 -7.85 13.63 -5.41
CA GLY A 32 -6.82 14.66 -5.61
C GLY A 32 -5.92 14.89 -4.38
N ARG A 33 -6.12 14.13 -3.29
CA ARG A 33 -5.34 14.25 -2.06
C ARG A 33 -4.29 13.14 -1.99
N THR A 34 -3.09 13.51 -1.58
CA THR A 34 -1.98 12.57 -1.37
C THR A 34 -1.28 12.87 -0.05
N SER A 35 -0.48 11.92 0.40
CA SER A 35 0.44 12.08 1.52
C SER A 35 1.83 11.62 1.11
N PRO A 36 2.89 12.30 1.53
CA PRO A 36 4.25 11.94 1.16
C PRO A 36 4.68 10.63 1.82
N VAL A 37 5.47 9.83 1.08
CA VAL A 37 6.16 8.65 1.57
C VAL A 37 7.65 8.96 1.59
N TYR A 38 8.25 8.85 2.76
CA TYR A 38 9.65 9.16 3.00
C TYR A 38 10.52 7.91 2.92
N ASP A 39 11.74 8.08 2.41
CA ASP A 39 12.83 7.17 2.72
C ASP A 39 13.37 7.54 4.11
N PRO A 40 13.20 6.71 5.14
CA PRO A 40 13.59 7.07 6.49
C PRO A 40 15.11 7.11 6.68
N ALA A 41 15.89 6.45 5.83
CA ALA A 41 17.33 6.48 5.89
C ALA A 41 17.91 7.81 5.40
N LEU A 42 17.28 8.42 4.40
CA LEU A 42 17.72 9.66 3.77
C LEU A 42 16.88 10.87 4.19
N GLY A 43 15.69 10.65 4.76
CA GLY A 43 14.77 11.73 5.15
C GLY A 43 14.15 12.47 3.96
N VAL A 44 14.17 11.90 2.76
CA VAL A 44 13.63 12.49 1.54
C VAL A 44 12.33 11.83 1.14
N VAL A 45 11.47 12.59 0.47
CA VAL A 45 10.22 12.06 -0.11
C VAL A 45 10.56 11.29 -1.39
N THR A 46 10.13 10.04 -1.47
CA THR A 46 10.38 9.17 -2.62
C THR A 46 9.14 8.87 -3.44
N LYS A 47 7.97 8.96 -2.82
CA LYS A 47 6.67 8.66 -3.44
C LYS A 47 5.59 9.48 -2.78
N GLU A 48 4.39 9.42 -3.34
CA GLU A 48 3.15 9.84 -2.70
C GLU A 48 2.21 8.66 -2.56
N VAL A 49 1.36 8.68 -1.54
CA VAL A 49 0.27 7.72 -1.41
C VAL A 49 -1.06 8.45 -1.59
N ALA A 50 -1.94 7.89 -2.39
CA ALA A 50 -3.27 8.44 -2.60
C ALA A 50 -4.12 8.28 -1.33
N LEU A 51 -4.80 9.36 -0.94
CA LEU A 51 -5.76 9.35 0.14
C LEU A 51 -7.17 9.17 -0.44
N ALA A 52 -7.86 8.14 0.04
CA ALA A 52 -9.19 7.79 -0.46
C ALA A 52 -10.25 8.85 -0.11
N ASN A 53 -11.22 9.04 -1.00
CA ASN A 53 -12.47 9.71 -0.66
C ASN A 53 -13.50 8.69 -0.13
N GLN A 54 -14.64 9.19 0.35
CA GLN A 54 -15.68 8.32 0.93
C GLN A 54 -16.21 7.29 -0.08
N ALA A 55 -16.39 7.68 -1.34
CA ALA A 55 -16.88 6.76 -2.38
C ALA A 55 -15.92 5.61 -2.65
N GLU A 56 -14.62 5.87 -2.62
CA GLU A 56 -13.57 4.84 -2.77
C GLU A 56 -13.53 3.87 -1.59
N ILE A 57 -13.71 4.40 -0.37
CA ILE A 57 -13.82 3.56 0.85
C ILE A 57 -15.05 2.67 0.76
N ASP A 58 -16.19 3.23 0.40
CA ASP A 58 -17.44 2.48 0.26
C ASP A 58 -17.33 1.39 -0.82
N ALA A 59 -16.70 1.69 -1.94
CA ALA A 59 -16.44 0.71 -3.00
C ALA A 59 -15.53 -0.43 -2.54
N ALA A 60 -14.47 -0.13 -1.80
CA ALA A 60 -13.57 -1.14 -1.26
C ALA A 60 -14.28 -2.06 -0.26
N VAL A 61 -15.08 -1.50 0.63
CA VAL A 61 -15.89 -2.26 1.59
C VAL A 61 -16.94 -3.11 0.88
N ALA A 62 -17.62 -2.58 -0.14
CA ALA A 62 -18.59 -3.33 -0.93
C ALA A 62 -17.95 -4.51 -1.67
N SER A 63 -16.77 -4.32 -2.25
CA SER A 63 -16.00 -5.39 -2.90
C SER A 63 -15.64 -6.51 -1.91
N ALA A 64 -15.10 -6.15 -0.75
CA ALA A 64 -14.76 -7.11 0.30
C ALA A 64 -15.99 -7.88 0.80
N LYS A 65 -17.10 -7.18 1.01
CA LYS A 65 -18.38 -7.78 1.45
C LYS A 65 -18.93 -8.74 0.41
N ALA A 66 -18.85 -8.41 -0.88
CA ALA A 66 -19.29 -9.27 -1.98
C ALA A 66 -18.44 -10.55 -2.11
N ALA A 67 -17.15 -10.47 -1.82
CA ALA A 67 -16.24 -11.62 -1.86
C ALA A 67 -16.41 -12.59 -0.68
N PHE A 68 -16.92 -12.11 0.46
CA PHE A 68 -16.97 -12.88 1.71
C PHE A 68 -17.79 -14.19 1.61
N PRO A 69 -19.01 -14.25 1.03
CA PRO A 69 -19.80 -15.48 1.01
C PRO A 69 -19.08 -16.64 0.30
N ALA A 70 -18.49 -16.39 -0.86
CA ALA A 70 -17.74 -17.40 -1.59
C ALA A 70 -16.53 -17.90 -0.82
N TRP A 71 -15.81 -17.01 -0.17
CA TRP A 71 -14.67 -17.35 0.66
C TRP A 71 -15.09 -18.14 1.91
N ARG A 72 -16.14 -17.71 2.58
CA ARG A 72 -16.72 -18.40 3.73
C ARG A 72 -17.06 -19.85 3.40
N ASP A 73 -17.67 -20.06 2.22
CA ASP A 73 -18.17 -21.38 1.79
C ASP A 73 -17.06 -22.22 1.11
N THR A 74 -15.87 -21.66 0.91
CA THR A 74 -14.71 -22.40 0.40
C THR A 74 -14.21 -23.40 1.43
N SER A 75 -13.97 -24.65 1.02
CA SER A 75 -13.50 -25.72 1.89
C SER A 75 -12.10 -25.40 2.47
N LEU A 76 -11.80 -25.97 3.64
CA LEU A 76 -10.47 -25.84 4.27
C LEU A 76 -9.34 -26.30 3.33
N ALA A 77 -9.54 -27.39 2.61
CA ALA A 77 -8.56 -27.91 1.66
C ALA A 77 -8.24 -26.89 0.54
N LYS A 78 -9.26 -26.26 -0.02
CA LYS A 78 -9.06 -25.23 -1.05
C LYS A 78 -8.42 -23.97 -0.50
N ARG A 79 -8.81 -23.51 0.69
CA ARG A 79 -8.16 -22.38 1.36
C ARG A 79 -6.69 -22.67 1.65
N GLN A 80 -6.40 -23.88 2.10
CA GLN A 80 -5.03 -24.33 2.36
C GLN A 80 -4.16 -24.29 1.09
N GLN A 81 -4.68 -24.73 -0.06
CA GLN A 81 -3.98 -24.66 -1.34
C GLN A 81 -3.66 -23.20 -1.73
N ILE A 82 -4.58 -22.28 -1.51
CA ILE A 82 -4.35 -20.85 -1.78
C ILE A 82 -3.25 -20.29 -0.87
N VAL A 83 -3.27 -20.62 0.41
CA VAL A 83 -2.24 -20.18 1.38
C VAL A 83 -0.87 -20.79 1.05
N PHE A 84 -0.81 -22.04 0.66
CA PHE A 84 0.44 -22.67 0.22
C PHE A 84 1.00 -22.02 -1.05
N ARG A 85 0.14 -21.68 -2.00
CA ARG A 85 0.56 -20.92 -3.19
C ARG A 85 1.09 -19.54 -2.84
N PHE A 86 0.45 -18.85 -1.91
CA PHE A 86 0.92 -17.57 -1.38
C PHE A 86 2.31 -17.72 -0.73
N ARG A 87 2.52 -18.75 0.08
CA ARG A 87 3.82 -19.05 0.68
C ARG A 87 4.91 -19.28 -0.38
N GLU A 88 4.63 -20.07 -1.43
CA GLU A 88 5.56 -20.28 -2.52
C GLU A 88 5.97 -18.99 -3.22
N LEU A 89 5.00 -18.11 -3.48
CA LEU A 89 5.24 -16.81 -4.10
C LEU A 89 6.06 -15.87 -3.19
N LEU A 90 5.80 -15.88 -1.90
CA LEU A 90 6.60 -15.13 -0.92
C LEU A 90 8.05 -15.61 -0.90
N GLU A 91 8.27 -16.92 -0.86
CA GLU A 91 9.61 -17.48 -0.85
C GLU A 91 10.37 -17.17 -2.14
N ALA A 92 9.70 -17.27 -3.29
CA ALA A 92 10.28 -16.93 -4.59
C ALA A 92 10.67 -15.46 -4.71
N LYS A 93 9.94 -14.56 -4.03
CA LYS A 93 10.16 -13.10 -4.06
C LYS A 93 10.80 -12.54 -2.78
N LYS A 94 11.34 -13.38 -1.96
CA LYS A 94 11.87 -13.03 -0.64
C LYS A 94 12.91 -11.90 -0.68
N LEU A 95 13.87 -11.97 -1.61
CA LEU A 95 14.90 -10.93 -1.73
C LEU A 95 14.33 -9.61 -2.22
N GLU A 96 13.44 -9.63 -3.20
CA GLU A 96 12.75 -8.45 -3.72
C GLU A 96 11.94 -7.76 -2.61
N LEU A 97 11.21 -8.52 -1.80
CA LEU A 97 10.46 -8.00 -0.66
C LEU A 97 11.36 -7.43 0.43
N ALA A 98 12.49 -8.09 0.70
CA ALA A 98 13.47 -7.59 1.66
C ALA A 98 14.08 -6.24 1.23
N GLU A 99 14.34 -6.05 -0.05
CA GLU A 99 14.80 -4.77 -0.61
C GLU A 99 13.75 -3.68 -0.41
N ILE A 100 12.48 -3.94 -0.74
CA ILE A 100 11.38 -2.98 -0.54
C ILE A 100 11.26 -2.57 0.92
N ILE A 101 11.34 -3.51 1.85
CA ILE A 101 11.31 -3.23 3.30
C ILE A 101 12.52 -2.40 3.72
N SER A 102 13.71 -2.71 3.21
CA SER A 102 14.93 -1.98 3.54
C SER A 102 14.91 -0.52 3.08
N TRP A 103 14.19 -0.22 2.02
CA TRP A 103 14.02 1.15 1.52
C TRP A 103 13.00 1.96 2.33
N SER A 104 12.12 1.28 3.06
CA SER A 104 11.08 1.91 3.88
C SER A 104 11.35 1.86 5.39
N TRP A 105 12.44 1.20 5.83
CA TRP A 105 12.79 1.04 7.24
C TRP A 105 14.18 1.58 7.53
N PRO A 106 14.38 2.36 8.63
CA PRO A 106 15.72 2.84 9.00
C PRO A 106 16.64 1.65 9.30
N ARG A 107 17.79 1.65 8.67
CA ARG A 107 18.87 0.71 9.04
C ARG A 107 19.39 1.11 10.42
N SER A 108 19.17 0.24 11.38
CA SER A 108 19.81 0.33 12.71
C SER A 108 21.30 -0.01 12.61
#